data_a3b8c9b942a53ce8ab5a54f77a1b8cb8
#
_entry.id   a3b8c9b942a53ce8ab5a54f77a1b8cb8
#
_cell.length_a   1.000
_cell.length_b   1.000
_cell.length_c   1.000
_cell.angle_alpha   90.00
_cell.angle_beta   90.00
_cell.angle_gamma   90.00
#
_symmetry.space_group_name_H-M   'P 1'
#
loop_
_entity.id
_entity.type
_entity.pdbx_description
1 polymer ?
#
loop_
_entity_poly.entity_id
_entity_poly.type
_entity_poly.pdbx_seq_one_letter_code
_entity_poly.pdbx_strand_id
1 'polypeptide(L)'
;TGPRQSGKTTLLRETFPDRAYANLEAPDTRAHAIEDPRGFLAQFPGGVILDEIQRTPELPSYLQEMVDATPTPGRFLLTGSQQFEVMGRISQSLAGRTALLKLLPLSLPELAAGGVDLSIDRNLLTGGYPRIHAQNLDPTQALGDYFETYVQRDLRQLMAIKDLALFEKFVRLCAGRVGQLLNLHTLASDTGISHPTARTWITLLEASYIVFLLQPWHANVSKRLIKSPKLYFHDVGLACYLLGIENETHVSRHPLRGALFENLALSEALKFRLNRARHPNMRFYRDAGGLEVDILLESGSTATAVEIKAGATVAADMLGGLK
;
A
#
# COMPACT_ATOMS: atom_id res chain seq x y z
N THR A 1 6.88 -2.82 -7.14
CA THR A 1 5.43 -3.04 -6.92
C THR A 1 4.82 -1.88 -6.15
N GLY A 2 3.48 -1.83 -5.99
CA GLY A 2 2.75 -0.78 -5.27
C GLY A 2 1.34 -0.60 -5.82
N PRO A 3 0.47 0.20 -5.16
CA PRO A 3 -0.90 0.38 -5.59
C PRO A 3 -1.00 0.95 -7.01
N ARG A 4 -2.14 0.80 -7.65
CA ARG A 4 -2.43 1.52 -8.90
C ARG A 4 -2.30 3.03 -8.66
N GLN A 5 -1.90 3.77 -9.70
CA GLN A 5 -1.75 5.23 -9.67
C GLN A 5 -0.71 5.78 -8.65
N SER A 6 0.17 4.93 -8.09
CA SER A 6 1.26 5.40 -7.20
C SER A 6 2.46 6.01 -7.94
N GLY A 7 2.44 6.09 -9.27
CA GLY A 7 3.50 6.69 -10.05
C GLY A 7 4.65 5.76 -10.46
N LYS A 8 4.51 4.43 -10.33
CA LYS A 8 5.56 3.44 -10.66
C LYS A 8 6.18 3.62 -12.04
N THR A 9 5.36 3.65 -13.07
CA THR A 9 5.78 3.81 -14.46
C THR A 9 6.47 5.15 -14.68
N THR A 10 5.90 6.24 -14.14
CA THR A 10 6.48 7.58 -14.22
C THR A 10 7.86 7.61 -13.56
N LEU A 11 7.98 7.10 -12.32
CA LEU A 11 9.25 7.05 -11.59
C LEU A 11 10.33 6.33 -12.40
N LEU A 12 10.03 5.16 -12.96
CA LEU A 12 11.02 4.40 -13.74
C LEU A 12 11.43 5.12 -15.01
N ARG A 13 10.48 5.71 -15.74
CA ARG A 13 10.78 6.44 -16.99
C ARG A 13 11.59 7.71 -16.73
N GLU A 14 11.31 8.43 -15.68
CA GLU A 14 12.07 9.62 -15.27
C GLU A 14 13.47 9.26 -14.72
N THR A 15 13.57 8.16 -13.99
CA THR A 15 14.86 7.70 -13.43
C THR A 15 15.78 7.10 -14.50
N PHE A 16 15.20 6.45 -15.50
CA PHE A 16 15.92 5.75 -16.56
C PHE A 16 15.43 6.19 -17.96
N PRO A 17 15.62 7.46 -18.34
CA PRO A 17 15.02 8.02 -19.57
C PRO A 17 15.52 7.34 -20.86
N ASP A 18 16.76 6.84 -20.87
CA ASP A 18 17.37 6.18 -22.02
C ASP A 18 17.05 4.66 -22.10
N ARG A 19 16.33 4.14 -21.10
CA ARG A 19 15.98 2.72 -21.05
C ARG A 19 14.79 2.43 -21.96
N ALA A 20 14.90 1.40 -22.79
CA ALA A 20 13.75 0.92 -23.57
C ALA A 20 12.56 0.62 -22.67
N TYR A 21 11.35 0.86 -23.17
CA TYR A 21 10.10 0.69 -22.44
C TYR A 21 9.13 -0.16 -23.25
N ALA A 22 8.55 -1.17 -22.61
CA ALA A 22 7.50 -2.01 -23.20
C ALA A 22 6.31 -2.12 -22.24
N ASN A 23 5.13 -1.70 -22.72
CA ASN A 23 3.87 -1.79 -21.98
C ASN A 23 3.14 -3.10 -22.31
N LEU A 24 3.11 -4.03 -21.37
CA LEU A 24 2.45 -5.32 -21.54
C LEU A 24 0.92 -5.25 -21.34
N GLU A 25 0.38 -4.09 -21.00
CA GLU A 25 -1.07 -3.86 -21.06
C GLU A 25 -1.56 -3.68 -22.51
N ALA A 26 -0.71 -3.17 -23.40
CA ALA A 26 -1.00 -3.03 -24.83
C ALA A 26 -1.15 -4.42 -25.48
N PRO A 27 -2.28 -4.69 -26.20
CA PRO A 27 -2.57 -6.03 -26.71
C PRO A 27 -1.54 -6.58 -27.67
N ASP A 28 -1.01 -5.75 -28.58
CA ASP A 28 0.02 -6.10 -29.57
C ASP A 28 1.36 -6.46 -28.93
N THR A 29 1.85 -5.63 -28.02
CA THR A 29 3.07 -5.86 -27.24
C THR A 29 2.95 -7.14 -26.42
N ARG A 30 1.80 -7.33 -25.75
CA ARG A 30 1.52 -8.52 -24.97
C ARG A 30 1.46 -9.77 -25.82
N ALA A 31 0.77 -9.74 -26.98
CA ALA A 31 0.68 -10.87 -27.89
C ALA A 31 2.08 -11.31 -28.33
N HIS A 32 2.94 -10.39 -28.77
CA HIS A 32 4.32 -10.69 -29.14
C HIS A 32 5.11 -11.31 -27.97
N ALA A 33 5.00 -10.74 -26.76
CA ALA A 33 5.70 -11.26 -25.58
C ALA A 33 5.22 -12.68 -25.17
N ILE A 34 4.00 -13.06 -25.51
CA ILE A 34 3.44 -14.40 -25.24
C ILE A 34 3.81 -15.38 -26.34
N GLU A 35 3.68 -14.99 -27.62
CA GLU A 35 3.89 -15.86 -28.79
C GLU A 35 5.37 -16.16 -29.03
N ASP A 36 6.25 -15.16 -28.89
CA ASP A 36 7.71 -15.30 -29.03
C ASP A 36 8.45 -14.55 -27.90
N PRO A 37 8.49 -15.07 -26.67
CA PRO A 37 9.16 -14.41 -25.54
C PRO A 37 10.65 -14.14 -25.78
N ARG A 38 11.33 -15.05 -26.50
CA ARG A 38 12.78 -14.90 -26.79
C ARG A 38 13.03 -13.80 -27.81
N GLY A 39 12.30 -13.80 -28.93
CA GLY A 39 12.38 -12.75 -29.94
C GLY A 39 11.97 -11.40 -29.39
N PHE A 40 10.93 -11.35 -28.53
CA PHE A 40 10.51 -10.14 -27.84
C PHE A 40 11.66 -9.57 -26.97
N LEU A 41 12.26 -10.38 -26.11
CA LEU A 41 13.34 -9.94 -25.21
C LEU A 41 14.64 -9.61 -25.97
N ALA A 42 14.90 -10.27 -27.09
CA ALA A 42 16.08 -10.00 -27.94
C ALA A 42 16.11 -8.60 -28.55
N GLN A 43 14.95 -7.93 -28.65
CA GLN A 43 14.87 -6.53 -29.11
C GLN A 43 15.50 -5.54 -28.13
N PHE A 44 15.77 -5.96 -26.90
CA PHE A 44 16.25 -5.09 -25.82
C PHE A 44 17.62 -5.53 -25.28
N PRO A 45 18.68 -5.51 -26.10
CA PRO A 45 20.00 -5.98 -25.67
C PRO A 45 20.57 -5.18 -24.50
N GLY A 46 20.26 -3.87 -24.43
CA GLY A 46 20.63 -2.97 -23.32
C GLY A 46 19.74 -3.06 -22.08
N GLY A 47 18.70 -3.92 -22.10
CA GLY A 47 17.70 -4.03 -21.04
C GLY A 47 16.45 -3.18 -21.28
N VAL A 48 15.42 -3.39 -20.47
CA VAL A 48 14.08 -2.81 -20.71
C VAL A 48 13.32 -2.60 -19.40
N ILE A 49 12.44 -1.60 -19.39
CA ILE A 49 11.35 -1.45 -18.42
C ILE A 49 10.14 -2.23 -18.96
N LEU A 50 9.75 -3.30 -18.27
CA LEU A 50 8.55 -4.09 -18.57
C LEU A 50 7.43 -3.67 -17.63
N ASP A 51 6.46 -2.95 -18.16
CA ASP A 51 5.34 -2.42 -17.40
C ASP A 51 4.17 -3.41 -17.39
N GLU A 52 3.54 -3.59 -16.22
CA GLU A 52 2.42 -4.51 -15.97
C GLU A 52 2.78 -5.98 -16.28
N ILE A 53 3.93 -6.45 -15.75
CA ILE A 53 4.51 -7.80 -15.99
C ILE A 53 3.54 -8.95 -15.70
N GLN A 54 2.54 -8.76 -14.82
CA GLN A 54 1.52 -9.78 -14.54
C GLN A 54 0.67 -10.14 -15.75
N ARG A 55 0.66 -9.30 -16.79
CA ARG A 55 -0.06 -9.59 -18.07
C ARG A 55 0.61 -10.69 -18.89
N THR A 56 1.87 -11.02 -18.60
CA THR A 56 2.68 -12.05 -19.28
C THR A 56 3.31 -12.98 -18.25
N PRO A 57 2.52 -13.86 -17.62
CA PRO A 57 2.94 -14.61 -16.43
C PRO A 57 4.09 -15.59 -16.67
N GLU A 58 4.36 -16.01 -17.90
CA GLU A 58 5.48 -16.91 -18.24
C GLU A 58 6.80 -16.16 -18.52
N LEU A 59 6.73 -14.85 -18.83
CA LEU A 59 7.92 -14.05 -19.18
C LEU A 59 9.00 -14.03 -18.09
N PRO A 60 8.69 -14.01 -16.77
CA PRO A 60 9.69 -14.12 -15.70
C PRO A 60 10.62 -15.34 -15.81
N SER A 61 10.15 -16.47 -16.35
CA SER A 61 10.99 -17.66 -16.55
C SER A 61 12.06 -17.48 -17.62
N TYR A 62 11.72 -16.75 -18.70
CA TYR A 62 12.68 -16.39 -19.74
C TYR A 62 13.68 -15.33 -19.26
N LEU A 63 13.22 -14.38 -18.45
CA LEU A 63 14.10 -13.40 -17.79
C LEU A 63 15.11 -14.08 -16.86
N GLN A 64 14.69 -15.11 -16.12
CA GLN A 64 15.59 -15.90 -15.28
C GLN A 64 16.75 -16.49 -16.08
N GLU A 65 16.48 -17.15 -17.20
CA GLU A 65 17.51 -17.74 -18.07
C GLU A 65 18.51 -16.68 -18.54
N MET A 66 18.01 -15.51 -18.97
CA MET A 66 18.87 -14.41 -19.43
C MET A 66 19.73 -13.80 -18.32
N VAL A 67 19.19 -13.67 -17.12
CA VAL A 67 19.90 -13.15 -15.94
C VAL A 67 20.95 -14.14 -15.47
N ASP A 68 20.68 -15.46 -15.53
CA ASP A 68 21.64 -16.49 -15.16
C ASP A 68 22.79 -16.58 -16.17
N ALA A 69 22.52 -16.39 -17.46
CA ALA A 69 23.54 -16.39 -18.50
C ALA A 69 24.45 -15.13 -18.45
N THR A 70 23.89 -13.97 -18.09
CA THR A 70 24.62 -12.70 -18.04
C THR A 70 24.11 -11.85 -16.88
N PRO A 71 24.68 -11.99 -15.66
CA PRO A 71 24.21 -11.30 -14.46
C PRO A 71 24.60 -9.82 -14.49
N THR A 72 23.74 -8.99 -15.09
CA THR A 72 23.90 -7.54 -15.11
C THR A 72 22.81 -6.90 -14.25
N PRO A 73 23.11 -6.38 -13.04
CA PRO A 73 22.13 -5.73 -12.17
C PRO A 73 21.41 -4.57 -12.87
N GLY A 74 20.08 -4.50 -12.70
CA GLY A 74 19.26 -3.43 -13.28
C GLY A 74 19.05 -3.53 -14.80
N ARG A 75 19.42 -4.66 -15.44
CA ARG A 75 19.12 -4.89 -16.86
C ARG A 75 17.62 -4.89 -17.13
N PHE A 76 16.84 -5.55 -16.29
CA PHE A 76 15.38 -5.60 -16.38
C PHE A 76 14.75 -4.89 -15.22
N LEU A 77 13.86 -3.94 -15.51
CA LEU A 77 13.06 -3.21 -14.53
C LEU A 77 11.60 -3.60 -14.72
N LEU A 78 11.00 -4.21 -13.70
CA LEU A 78 9.65 -4.76 -13.79
C LEU A 78 8.69 -3.95 -12.95
N THR A 79 7.53 -3.58 -13.50
CA THR A 79 6.44 -3.01 -12.70
C THR A 79 5.23 -3.93 -12.66
N GLY A 80 4.44 -3.77 -11.62
CA GLY A 80 3.16 -4.44 -11.47
C GLY A 80 2.37 -3.85 -10.31
N SER A 81 1.06 -3.76 -10.50
CA SER A 81 0.13 -3.17 -9.53
C SER A 81 -0.49 -4.19 -8.58
N GLN A 82 -0.28 -5.49 -8.82
CA GLN A 82 -0.89 -6.58 -8.04
C GLN A 82 0.18 -7.40 -7.35
N GLN A 83 0.11 -7.45 -6.01
CA GLN A 83 1.12 -8.14 -5.21
C GLN A 83 1.05 -9.67 -5.36
N PHE A 84 -0.15 -10.26 -5.43
CA PHE A 84 -0.32 -11.73 -5.45
C PHE A 84 0.23 -12.37 -6.73
N GLU A 85 -0.16 -11.89 -7.89
CA GLU A 85 0.23 -12.50 -9.17
C GLU A 85 1.71 -12.26 -9.47
N VAL A 86 2.18 -11.03 -9.24
CA VAL A 86 3.58 -10.65 -9.45
C VAL A 86 4.50 -11.38 -8.48
N MET A 87 4.15 -11.41 -7.17
CA MET A 87 4.99 -12.02 -6.14
C MET A 87 5.05 -13.55 -6.26
N GLY A 88 3.93 -14.22 -6.54
CA GLY A 88 3.91 -15.67 -6.64
C GLY A 88 4.82 -16.20 -7.75
N ARG A 89 4.80 -15.57 -8.92
CA ARG A 89 5.58 -16.03 -10.10
C ARG A 89 7.01 -15.49 -10.11
N ILE A 90 7.24 -14.23 -9.71
CA ILE A 90 8.60 -13.68 -9.55
C ILE A 90 9.37 -14.44 -8.47
N SER A 91 8.72 -14.78 -7.34
CA SER A 91 9.39 -15.54 -6.28
C SER A 91 9.73 -16.97 -6.68
N GLN A 92 8.99 -17.59 -7.60
CA GLN A 92 9.36 -18.90 -8.14
C GLN A 92 10.50 -18.83 -9.14
N SER A 93 10.42 -17.93 -10.12
CA SER A 93 11.38 -17.87 -11.24
C SER A 93 12.61 -16.99 -10.95
N LEU A 94 12.44 -15.87 -10.23
CA LEU A 94 13.49 -14.87 -10.01
C LEU A 94 13.99 -14.79 -8.56
N ALA A 95 13.73 -15.82 -7.74
CA ALA A 95 14.20 -15.88 -6.36
C ALA A 95 15.72 -15.70 -6.27
N GLY A 96 16.17 -14.76 -5.41
CA GLY A 96 17.59 -14.43 -5.26
C GLY A 96 18.22 -13.60 -6.38
N ARG A 97 17.46 -13.31 -7.44
CA ARG A 97 17.90 -12.54 -8.63
C ARG A 97 17.23 -11.18 -8.75
N THR A 98 16.22 -10.90 -7.93
CA THR A 98 15.40 -9.70 -8.02
C THR A 98 15.40 -8.93 -6.71
N ALA A 99 15.65 -7.62 -6.78
CA ALA A 99 15.36 -6.69 -5.69
C ALA A 99 13.89 -6.26 -5.77
N LEU A 100 13.16 -6.37 -4.66
CA LEU A 100 11.77 -6.01 -4.61
C LEU A 100 11.58 -4.67 -3.90
N LEU A 101 11.16 -3.66 -4.65
CA LEU A 101 10.85 -2.33 -4.13
C LEU A 101 9.33 -2.10 -4.12
N LYS A 102 8.85 -1.41 -3.07
CA LYS A 102 7.45 -1.03 -2.91
C LYS A 102 7.33 0.48 -2.98
N LEU A 103 6.60 0.98 -3.98
CA LEU A 103 6.28 2.39 -4.12
C LEU A 103 4.83 2.63 -3.69
N LEU A 104 4.65 3.32 -2.57
CA LEU A 104 3.36 3.79 -2.08
C LEU A 104 3.02 5.17 -2.67
N PRO A 105 1.81 5.70 -2.46
CA PRO A 105 1.50 7.09 -2.79
C PRO A 105 2.50 8.08 -2.18
N LEU A 106 2.61 9.28 -2.72
CA LEU A 106 3.59 10.31 -2.32
C LEU A 106 3.63 10.50 -0.80
N SER A 107 4.82 10.61 -0.26
CA SER A 107 5.08 10.98 1.13
C SER A 107 4.98 12.50 1.32
N LEU A 108 4.79 12.96 2.56
CA LEU A 108 4.78 14.39 2.87
C LEU A 108 6.07 15.12 2.41
N PRO A 109 7.29 14.58 2.56
CA PRO A 109 8.48 15.20 1.98
C PRO A 109 8.46 15.32 0.45
N GLU A 110 7.90 14.35 -0.26
CA GLU A 110 7.75 14.40 -1.73
C GLU A 110 6.71 15.45 -2.14
N LEU A 111 5.59 15.53 -1.42
CA LEU A 111 4.58 16.59 -1.60
C LEU A 111 5.16 17.98 -1.35
N ALA A 112 5.92 18.15 -0.26
CA ALA A 112 6.60 19.41 0.06
C ALA A 112 7.60 19.82 -1.03
N ALA A 113 8.38 18.88 -1.55
CA ALA A 113 9.31 19.11 -2.64
C ALA A 113 8.57 19.54 -3.95
N GLY A 114 7.35 19.07 -4.13
CA GLY A 114 6.44 19.49 -5.21
C GLY A 114 5.69 20.80 -4.95
N GLY A 115 5.95 21.50 -3.84
CA GLY A 115 5.31 22.77 -3.48
C GLY A 115 3.87 22.64 -2.96
N VAL A 116 3.46 21.44 -2.55
CA VAL A 116 2.12 21.19 -2.00
C VAL A 116 2.04 21.71 -0.55
N ASP A 117 0.93 22.37 -0.21
CA ASP A 117 0.63 22.77 1.16
C ASP A 117 0.48 21.55 2.08
N LEU A 118 1.24 21.55 3.18
CA LEU A 118 1.26 20.47 4.16
C LEU A 118 0.33 20.72 5.36
N SER A 119 -0.73 21.52 5.23
CA SER A 119 -1.72 21.62 6.30
C SER A 119 -2.32 20.24 6.59
N ILE A 120 -2.47 19.90 7.88
CA ILE A 120 -2.81 18.54 8.31
C ILE A 120 -4.17 18.14 7.75
N ASP A 121 -5.20 18.95 7.94
CA ASP A 121 -6.58 18.58 7.56
C ASP A 121 -6.72 18.46 6.03
N ARG A 122 -5.98 19.28 5.27
CA ARG A 122 -5.89 19.14 3.81
C ARG A 122 -5.21 17.81 3.43
N ASN A 123 -4.08 17.46 4.01
CA ASN A 123 -3.38 16.21 3.70
C ASN A 123 -4.17 14.97 4.12
N LEU A 124 -4.94 15.04 5.21
CA LEU A 124 -5.89 13.99 5.58
C LEU A 124 -6.95 13.79 4.50
N LEU A 125 -7.48 14.88 3.94
CA LEU A 125 -8.52 14.84 2.91
C LEU A 125 -7.98 14.37 1.55
N THR A 126 -6.82 14.90 1.12
CA THR A 126 -6.29 14.67 -0.24
C THR A 126 -5.53 13.36 -0.38
N GLY A 127 -4.92 12.87 0.69
CA GLY A 127 -3.99 11.75 0.62
C GLY A 127 -2.74 12.05 -0.21
N GLY A 128 -2.07 11.00 -0.67
CA GLY A 128 -0.81 11.09 -1.41
C GLY A 128 -0.85 10.58 -2.86
N TYR A 129 -2.01 10.32 -3.45
CA TYR A 129 -2.05 9.87 -4.85
C TYR A 129 -1.54 10.96 -5.81
N PRO A 130 -0.46 10.69 -6.60
CA PRO A 130 0.21 11.72 -7.40
C PRO A 130 -0.71 12.50 -8.34
N ARG A 131 -1.69 11.82 -8.95
CA ARG A 131 -2.60 12.44 -9.91
C ARG A 131 -3.44 13.57 -9.31
N ILE A 132 -3.85 13.44 -8.05
CA ILE A 132 -4.65 14.47 -7.36
C ILE A 132 -3.85 15.77 -7.29
N HIS A 133 -2.59 15.68 -6.90
CA HIS A 133 -1.71 16.84 -6.73
C HIS A 133 -1.23 17.40 -8.08
N ALA A 134 -0.80 16.52 -9.01
CA ALA A 134 -0.26 16.96 -10.31
C ALA A 134 -1.30 17.64 -11.21
N GLN A 135 -2.58 17.26 -11.09
CA GLN A 135 -3.67 17.80 -11.90
C GLN A 135 -4.60 18.71 -11.11
N ASN A 136 -4.30 18.97 -9.83
CA ASN A 136 -5.12 19.76 -8.91
C ASN A 136 -6.59 19.33 -8.93
N LEU A 137 -6.83 18.00 -8.84
CA LEU A 137 -8.17 17.44 -8.87
C LEU A 137 -8.90 17.63 -7.54
N ASP A 138 -10.23 17.66 -7.59
CA ASP A 138 -11.04 17.50 -6.40
C ASP A 138 -10.76 16.12 -5.78
N PRO A 139 -10.28 16.03 -4.51
CA PRO A 139 -9.87 14.77 -3.91
C PRO A 139 -11.04 13.81 -3.72
N THR A 140 -12.23 14.31 -3.40
CA THR A 140 -13.42 13.46 -3.18
C THR A 140 -13.83 12.78 -4.47
N GLN A 141 -13.87 13.52 -5.57
CA GLN A 141 -14.18 12.96 -6.89
C GLN A 141 -13.08 12.00 -7.35
N ALA A 142 -11.81 12.39 -7.28
CA ALA A 142 -10.70 11.57 -7.76
C ALA A 142 -10.55 10.25 -6.99
N LEU A 143 -10.79 10.27 -5.66
CA LEU A 143 -10.75 9.07 -4.81
C LEU A 143 -12.00 8.21 -5.01
N GLY A 144 -13.15 8.83 -5.32
CA GLY A 144 -14.37 8.13 -5.76
C GLY A 144 -14.13 7.35 -7.05
N ASP A 145 -13.62 8.00 -8.08
CA ASP A 145 -13.27 7.38 -9.35
C ASP A 145 -12.24 6.24 -9.17
N TYR A 146 -11.24 6.45 -8.30
CA TYR A 146 -10.27 5.42 -7.96
C TYR A 146 -10.93 4.22 -7.27
N PHE A 147 -11.82 4.45 -6.32
CA PHE A 147 -12.53 3.40 -5.61
C PHE A 147 -13.41 2.58 -6.56
N GLU A 148 -14.21 3.23 -7.39
CA GLU A 148 -15.10 2.56 -8.34
C GLU A 148 -14.34 1.79 -9.41
N THR A 149 -13.33 2.40 -10.02
CA THR A 149 -12.64 1.79 -11.16
C THR A 149 -11.64 0.72 -10.75
N TYR A 150 -10.93 0.90 -9.64
CA TYR A 150 -9.93 -0.05 -9.18
C TYR A 150 -10.46 -0.98 -8.09
N VAL A 151 -10.96 -0.44 -6.99
CA VAL A 151 -11.32 -1.27 -5.82
C VAL A 151 -12.53 -2.13 -6.14
N GLN A 152 -13.57 -1.54 -6.73
CA GLN A 152 -14.79 -2.29 -7.05
C GLN A 152 -14.61 -3.17 -8.30
N ARG A 153 -14.03 -2.65 -9.37
CA ARG A 153 -13.96 -3.37 -10.65
C ARG A 153 -12.84 -4.39 -10.68
N ASP A 154 -11.60 -3.96 -10.44
CA ASP A 154 -10.43 -4.82 -10.66
C ASP A 154 -10.26 -5.85 -9.55
N LEU A 155 -10.45 -5.46 -8.28
CA LEU A 155 -10.36 -6.39 -7.15
C LEU A 155 -11.49 -7.42 -7.16
N ARG A 156 -12.68 -7.02 -7.62
CA ARG A 156 -13.79 -7.95 -7.81
C ARG A 156 -13.46 -9.07 -8.79
N GLN A 157 -12.82 -8.74 -9.91
CA GLN A 157 -12.46 -9.73 -10.93
C GLN A 157 -11.44 -10.75 -10.39
N LEU A 158 -10.47 -10.30 -9.58
CA LEU A 158 -9.42 -11.15 -9.02
C LEU A 158 -9.95 -12.26 -8.11
N MET A 159 -11.01 -12.00 -7.36
CA MET A 159 -11.53 -12.92 -6.35
C MET A 159 -12.94 -13.42 -6.65
N ALA A 160 -13.46 -13.17 -7.86
CA ALA A 160 -14.84 -13.52 -8.26
C ALA A 160 -15.88 -13.09 -7.21
N ILE A 161 -15.72 -11.87 -6.64
CA ILE A 161 -16.65 -11.32 -5.64
C ILE A 161 -18.03 -11.16 -6.28
N LYS A 162 -19.01 -11.93 -5.77
CA LYS A 162 -20.36 -11.97 -6.34
C LYS A 162 -21.21 -10.77 -5.91
N ASP A 163 -21.08 -10.34 -4.67
CA ASP A 163 -21.87 -9.24 -4.09
C ASP A 163 -20.99 -8.00 -3.89
N LEU A 164 -21.14 -7.07 -4.83
CA LEU A 164 -20.39 -5.80 -4.82
C LEU A 164 -20.83 -4.87 -3.68
N ALA A 165 -22.12 -4.84 -3.38
CA ALA A 165 -22.67 -3.98 -2.34
C ALA A 165 -22.14 -4.38 -0.94
N LEU A 166 -22.06 -5.69 -0.68
CA LEU A 166 -21.47 -6.20 0.56
C LEU A 166 -19.96 -5.92 0.61
N PHE A 167 -19.25 -6.02 -0.52
CA PHE A 167 -17.82 -5.69 -0.56
C PHE A 167 -17.58 -4.20 -0.31
N GLU A 168 -18.35 -3.32 -0.94
CA GLU A 168 -18.28 -1.87 -0.68
C GLU A 168 -18.57 -1.56 0.79
N LYS A 169 -19.64 -2.11 1.34
CA LYS A 169 -20.00 -1.99 2.76
C LYS A 169 -18.84 -2.45 3.66
N PHE A 170 -18.20 -3.57 3.32
CA PHE A 170 -17.06 -4.10 4.05
C PHE A 170 -15.88 -3.12 4.07
N VAL A 171 -15.52 -2.56 2.90
CA VAL A 171 -14.40 -1.60 2.81
C VAL A 171 -14.71 -0.30 3.58
N ARG A 172 -15.95 0.20 3.50
CA ARG A 172 -16.40 1.36 4.31
C ARG A 172 -16.36 1.07 5.81
N LEU A 173 -16.76 -0.13 6.24
CA LEU A 173 -16.66 -0.56 7.64
C LEU A 173 -15.20 -0.71 8.09
N CYS A 174 -14.28 -1.06 7.22
CA CYS A 174 -12.83 -1.01 7.50
C CYS A 174 -12.37 0.43 7.76
N ALA A 175 -12.81 1.42 6.96
CA ALA A 175 -12.49 2.82 7.19
C ALA A 175 -13.02 3.32 8.54
N GLY A 176 -14.22 2.93 8.94
CA GLY A 176 -14.79 3.22 10.26
C GLY A 176 -14.03 2.60 11.43
N ARG A 177 -13.09 1.68 11.16
CA ARG A 177 -12.28 0.98 12.17
C ARG A 177 -10.77 1.28 12.04
N VAL A 178 -10.42 2.35 11.35
CA VAL A 178 -9.03 2.78 11.23
C VAL A 178 -8.41 3.01 12.61
N GLY A 179 -7.18 2.52 12.83
CA GLY A 179 -6.47 2.60 14.12
C GLY A 179 -6.96 1.61 15.18
N GLN A 180 -7.98 0.80 14.91
CA GLN A 180 -8.55 -0.15 15.88
C GLN A 180 -7.99 -1.56 15.68
N LEU A 181 -8.03 -2.35 16.77
CA LEU A 181 -7.75 -3.79 16.69
C LEU A 181 -8.73 -4.47 15.74
N LEU A 182 -8.21 -5.21 14.77
CA LEU A 182 -9.02 -5.92 13.79
C LEU A 182 -9.77 -7.08 14.45
N ASN A 183 -11.09 -6.96 14.53
CA ASN A 183 -12.00 -8.03 14.92
C ASN A 183 -12.77 -8.53 13.69
N LEU A 184 -12.30 -9.62 13.10
CA LEU A 184 -12.92 -10.19 11.90
C LEU A 184 -14.33 -10.72 12.14
N HIS A 185 -14.66 -11.19 13.36
CA HIS A 185 -16.01 -11.67 13.66
C HIS A 185 -17.03 -10.53 13.65
N THR A 186 -16.71 -9.43 14.34
CA THR A 186 -17.57 -8.24 14.34
C THR A 186 -17.70 -7.65 12.94
N LEU A 187 -16.57 -7.53 12.22
CA LEU A 187 -16.57 -6.99 10.86
C LEU A 187 -17.42 -7.85 9.90
N ALA A 188 -17.33 -9.18 10.00
CA ALA A 188 -18.14 -10.11 9.22
C ALA A 188 -19.63 -9.97 9.55
N SER A 189 -19.99 -9.93 10.85
CA SER A 189 -21.36 -9.76 11.33
C SER A 189 -21.98 -8.45 10.83
N ASP A 190 -21.27 -7.33 10.99
CA ASP A 190 -21.76 -6.00 10.58
C ASP A 190 -21.90 -5.87 9.06
N THR A 191 -21.05 -6.57 8.31
CA THR A 191 -21.16 -6.63 6.85
C THR A 191 -22.33 -7.51 6.41
N GLY A 192 -22.59 -8.60 7.11
CA GLY A 192 -23.52 -9.66 6.70
C GLY A 192 -22.87 -10.78 5.90
N ILE A 193 -21.58 -11.08 6.15
CA ILE A 193 -20.80 -12.11 5.47
C ILE A 193 -20.23 -13.14 6.46
N SER A 194 -19.71 -14.25 5.94
CA SER A 194 -19.03 -15.24 6.77
C SER A 194 -17.65 -14.76 7.23
N HIS A 195 -17.17 -15.26 8.39
CA HIS A 195 -15.83 -14.98 8.88
C HIS A 195 -14.72 -15.39 7.89
N PRO A 196 -14.77 -16.55 7.20
CA PRO A 196 -13.81 -16.87 6.14
C PRO A 196 -13.79 -15.85 5.00
N THR A 197 -14.98 -15.37 4.58
CA THR A 197 -15.10 -14.32 3.55
C THR A 197 -14.44 -13.01 4.01
N ALA A 198 -14.70 -12.58 5.25
CA ALA A 198 -14.08 -11.38 5.81
C ALA A 198 -12.54 -11.49 5.84
N ARG A 199 -12.01 -12.65 6.22
CA ARG A 199 -10.56 -12.93 6.19
C ARG A 199 -10.00 -12.83 4.77
N THR A 200 -10.65 -13.46 3.80
CA THR A 200 -10.24 -13.40 2.40
C THR A 200 -10.24 -11.96 1.87
N TRP A 201 -11.27 -11.18 2.19
CA TRP A 201 -11.38 -9.79 1.75
C TRP A 201 -10.33 -8.86 2.39
N ILE A 202 -10.02 -9.04 3.69
CA ILE A 202 -8.88 -8.31 4.31
C ILE A 202 -7.57 -8.65 3.62
N THR A 203 -7.30 -9.94 3.37
CA THR A 203 -6.09 -10.37 2.67
C THR A 203 -6.00 -9.75 1.26
N LEU A 204 -7.13 -9.66 0.55
CA LEU A 204 -7.21 -8.99 -0.74
C LEU A 204 -6.88 -7.50 -0.64
N LEU A 205 -7.47 -6.79 0.34
CA LEU A 205 -7.21 -5.36 0.55
C LEU A 205 -5.74 -5.09 0.92
N GLU A 206 -5.11 -5.95 1.73
CA GLU A 206 -3.67 -5.86 2.05
C GLU A 206 -2.80 -6.05 0.79
N ALA A 207 -3.07 -7.10 0.03
CA ALA A 207 -2.30 -7.41 -1.17
C ALA A 207 -2.49 -6.40 -2.31
N SER A 208 -3.58 -5.66 -2.27
CA SER A 208 -3.88 -4.58 -3.22
C SER A 208 -3.40 -3.21 -2.75
N TYR A 209 -2.69 -3.15 -1.63
CA TYR A 209 -2.20 -1.91 -1.03
C TYR A 209 -3.32 -0.90 -0.69
N ILE A 210 -4.50 -1.38 -0.33
CA ILE A 210 -5.57 -0.54 0.20
C ILE A 210 -5.37 -0.36 1.70
N VAL A 211 -5.20 -1.47 2.43
CA VAL A 211 -4.94 -1.47 3.87
C VAL A 211 -3.62 -2.14 4.21
N PHE A 212 -3.11 -1.88 5.40
CA PHE A 212 -2.05 -2.67 6.01
C PHE A 212 -2.40 -2.96 7.48
N LEU A 213 -1.85 -4.06 7.97
CA LEU A 213 -2.06 -4.52 9.34
C LEU A 213 -0.80 -4.31 10.17
N LEU A 214 -0.87 -3.39 11.14
CA LEU A 214 0.20 -3.18 12.09
C LEU A 214 0.14 -4.26 13.17
N GLN A 215 1.20 -5.07 13.25
CA GLN A 215 1.29 -6.18 14.17
C GLN A 215 1.63 -5.73 15.59
N PRO A 216 1.13 -6.39 16.64
CA PRO A 216 1.50 -6.08 18.01
C PRO A 216 2.96 -6.48 18.30
N TRP A 217 3.58 -5.75 19.21
CA TRP A 217 4.88 -6.11 19.76
C TRP A 217 4.72 -7.04 20.97
N HIS A 218 5.54 -8.07 21.05
CA HIS A 218 5.67 -8.93 22.23
C HIS A 218 7.11 -9.37 22.37
N ALA A 219 7.60 -9.44 23.59
CA ALA A 219 8.92 -9.97 23.89
C ALA A 219 9.07 -11.44 23.42
N ASN A 220 8.02 -12.23 23.54
CA ASN A 220 7.98 -13.61 23.05
C ASN A 220 7.41 -13.65 21.62
N VAL A 221 8.25 -14.06 20.66
CA VAL A 221 7.91 -14.12 19.22
C VAL A 221 6.67 -14.99 18.95
N SER A 222 6.52 -16.10 19.66
CA SER A 222 5.35 -17.00 19.50
C SER A 222 4.03 -16.31 19.89
N LYS A 223 4.04 -15.38 20.84
CA LYS A 223 2.86 -14.60 21.25
C LYS A 223 2.52 -13.47 20.26
N ARG A 224 3.50 -12.99 19.47
CA ARG A 224 3.26 -11.94 18.44
C ARG A 224 2.29 -12.39 17.36
N LEU A 225 2.22 -13.70 17.08
CA LEU A 225 1.38 -14.26 16.01
C LEU A 225 -0.08 -14.46 16.41
N ILE A 226 -0.43 -14.32 17.70
CA ILE A 226 -1.74 -14.72 18.24
C ILE A 226 -2.67 -13.51 18.48
N LYS A 227 -2.14 -12.30 18.67
CA LYS A 227 -2.95 -11.11 18.96
C LYS A 227 -3.39 -10.39 17.71
N SER A 228 -4.60 -9.81 17.75
CA SER A 228 -5.17 -9.04 16.64
C SER A 228 -4.33 -7.83 16.29
N PRO A 229 -4.01 -7.63 15.00
CA PRO A 229 -3.33 -6.42 14.54
C PRO A 229 -4.27 -5.20 14.56
N LYS A 230 -3.73 -3.99 14.45
CA LYS A 230 -4.49 -2.77 14.14
C LYS A 230 -4.60 -2.60 12.62
N LEU A 231 -5.75 -2.07 12.16
CA LEU A 231 -6.05 -1.82 10.75
C LEU A 231 -5.74 -0.37 10.38
N TYR A 232 -5.01 -0.16 9.28
CA TYR A 232 -4.73 1.16 8.70
C TYR A 232 -4.84 1.13 7.18
N PHE A 233 -5.05 2.31 6.58
CA PHE A 233 -5.04 2.50 5.13
C PHE A 233 -3.66 2.98 4.66
N HIS A 234 -3.22 2.50 3.49
CA HIS A 234 -1.99 3.01 2.86
C HIS A 234 -2.12 4.46 2.42
N ASP A 235 -3.35 4.89 2.10
CA ASP A 235 -3.67 6.27 1.77
C ASP A 235 -4.82 6.78 2.66
N VAL A 236 -4.55 7.84 3.42
CA VAL A 236 -5.51 8.41 4.36
C VAL A 236 -6.65 9.15 3.66
N GLY A 237 -6.40 9.73 2.48
CA GLY A 237 -7.44 10.36 1.68
C GLY A 237 -8.51 9.36 1.26
N LEU A 238 -8.10 8.15 0.86
CA LEU A 238 -9.04 7.07 0.55
C LEU A 238 -9.89 6.69 1.77
N ALA A 239 -9.30 6.65 2.98
CA ALA A 239 -10.06 6.42 4.21
C ALA A 239 -11.07 7.56 4.45
N CYS A 240 -10.68 8.83 4.26
CA CYS A 240 -11.57 9.98 4.35
C CYS A 240 -12.74 9.90 3.37
N TYR A 241 -12.48 9.58 2.10
CA TYR A 241 -13.52 9.36 1.09
C TYR A 241 -14.52 8.28 1.52
N LEU A 242 -14.03 7.13 1.97
CA LEU A 242 -14.87 6.00 2.41
C LEU A 242 -15.73 6.34 3.63
N LEU A 243 -15.30 7.30 4.46
CA LEU A 243 -16.03 7.84 5.61
C LEU A 243 -17.04 8.94 5.22
N GLY A 244 -17.10 9.35 3.95
CA GLY A 244 -17.95 10.44 3.48
C GLY A 244 -17.46 11.82 3.90
N ILE A 245 -16.15 11.99 4.12
CA ILE A 245 -15.53 13.27 4.46
C ILE A 245 -15.20 13.99 3.14
N GLU A 246 -15.80 15.17 2.91
CA GLU A 246 -15.77 15.86 1.62
C GLU A 246 -14.96 17.17 1.64
N ASN A 247 -14.63 17.71 2.81
CA ASN A 247 -13.89 18.97 2.93
C ASN A 247 -13.09 19.04 4.24
N GLU A 248 -12.17 20.00 4.33
CA GLU A 248 -11.29 20.20 5.49
C GLU A 248 -12.06 20.54 6.78
N THR A 249 -13.17 21.28 6.68
CA THR A 249 -14.03 21.57 7.84
C THR A 249 -14.69 20.31 8.38
N HIS A 250 -15.06 19.38 7.49
CA HIS A 250 -15.59 18.07 7.89
C HIS A 250 -14.49 17.22 8.55
N VAL A 251 -13.26 17.20 7.99
CA VAL A 251 -12.10 16.55 8.61
C VAL A 251 -11.89 17.06 10.04
N SER A 252 -11.80 18.37 10.23
CA SER A 252 -11.46 18.99 11.53
C SER A 252 -12.43 18.65 12.65
N ARG A 253 -13.70 18.37 12.34
CA ARG A 253 -14.77 18.05 13.29
C ARG A 253 -15.11 16.56 13.36
N HIS A 254 -14.49 15.75 12.52
CA HIS A 254 -14.83 14.33 12.42
C HIS A 254 -14.38 13.55 13.68
N PRO A 255 -15.23 12.69 14.26
CA PRO A 255 -14.87 11.91 15.46
C PRO A 255 -13.62 11.05 15.30
N LEU A 256 -13.34 10.57 14.09
CA LEU A 256 -12.16 9.76 13.77
C LEU A 256 -10.93 10.57 13.35
N ARG A 257 -10.93 11.93 13.47
CA ARG A 257 -9.80 12.76 13.08
C ARG A 257 -8.48 12.33 13.75
N GLY A 258 -8.53 11.94 15.02
CA GLY A 258 -7.37 11.41 15.75
C GLY A 258 -6.82 10.14 15.13
N ALA A 259 -7.69 9.18 14.82
CA ALA A 259 -7.32 7.91 14.18
C ALA A 259 -6.82 8.11 12.72
N LEU A 260 -7.41 9.05 11.98
CA LEU A 260 -6.94 9.41 10.63
C LEU A 260 -5.55 10.08 10.68
N PHE A 261 -5.28 10.92 11.68
CA PHE A 261 -3.96 11.51 11.90
C PHE A 261 -2.92 10.44 12.29
N GLU A 262 -3.29 9.50 13.17
CA GLU A 262 -2.45 8.32 13.50
C GLU A 262 -2.16 7.50 12.24
N ASN A 263 -3.18 7.27 11.38
CA ASN A 263 -3.00 6.59 10.10
C ASN A 263 -2.03 7.33 9.18
N LEU A 264 -2.14 8.65 9.07
CA LEU A 264 -1.20 9.46 8.27
C LEU A 264 0.23 9.29 8.80
N ALA A 265 0.46 9.46 10.10
CA ALA A 265 1.78 9.34 10.69
C ALA A 265 2.39 7.94 10.50
N LEU A 266 1.58 6.87 10.67
CA LEU A 266 2.00 5.49 10.42
C LEU A 266 2.32 5.22 8.96
N SER A 267 1.48 5.71 8.02
CA SER A 267 1.75 5.56 6.59
C SER A 267 3.02 6.29 6.17
N GLU A 268 3.30 7.48 6.73
CA GLU A 268 4.54 8.22 6.49
C GLU A 268 5.77 7.49 7.04
N ALA A 269 5.69 6.93 8.24
CA ALA A 269 6.76 6.09 8.80
C ALA A 269 7.02 4.85 7.92
N LEU A 270 5.97 4.24 7.39
CA LEU A 270 6.07 3.10 6.46
C LEU A 270 6.73 3.52 5.13
N LYS A 271 6.29 4.63 4.51
CA LYS A 271 6.88 5.20 3.29
C LYS A 271 8.36 5.54 3.49
N PHE A 272 8.71 6.17 4.63
CA PHE A 272 10.11 6.48 4.97
C PHE A 272 11.01 5.25 4.96
N ARG A 273 10.51 4.11 5.42
CA ARG A 273 11.25 2.84 5.42
C ARG A 273 11.34 2.24 4.01
N LEU A 274 10.20 2.14 3.32
CA LEU A 274 10.10 1.51 2.00
C LEU A 274 10.86 2.29 0.92
N ASN A 275 10.83 3.63 0.95
CA ASN A 275 11.58 4.50 0.02
C ASN A 275 13.11 4.37 0.20
N ARG A 276 13.57 3.73 1.29
CA ARG A 276 14.97 3.39 1.55
C ARG A 276 15.27 1.91 1.40
N ALA A 277 14.36 1.16 0.76
CA ALA A 277 14.45 -0.29 0.62
C ALA A 277 14.65 -1.03 1.97
N ARG A 278 14.12 -0.47 3.07
CA ARG A 278 14.23 -1.05 4.42
C ARG A 278 12.96 -1.80 4.78
N HIS A 279 13.12 -2.88 5.53
CA HIS A 279 11.99 -3.60 6.11
C HIS A 279 11.19 -2.68 7.05
N PRO A 280 9.84 -2.71 7.05
CA PRO A 280 9.02 -1.82 7.88
C PRO A 280 9.38 -1.86 9.37
N ASN A 281 9.59 -3.06 9.95
CA ASN A 281 9.87 -3.36 11.37
C ASN A 281 9.15 -2.46 12.39
N MET A 282 7.92 -2.04 12.05
CA MET A 282 7.02 -1.27 12.90
C MET A 282 6.05 -2.21 13.60
N ARG A 283 5.81 -1.95 14.88
CA ARG A 283 4.85 -2.65 15.73
C ARG A 283 4.09 -1.64 16.56
N PHE A 284 2.94 -2.00 17.12
CA PHE A 284 2.37 -1.28 18.25
C PHE A 284 2.56 -2.08 19.53
N TYR A 285 2.54 -1.42 20.67
CA TYR A 285 2.51 -2.08 21.96
C TYR A 285 1.17 -1.84 22.63
N ARG A 286 0.60 -2.87 23.25
CA ARG A 286 -0.55 -2.75 24.12
C ARG A 286 -0.53 -3.87 25.15
N ASP A 287 -0.64 -3.52 26.43
CA ASP A 287 -0.73 -4.48 27.52
C ASP A 287 -2.17 -4.71 28.00
N ALA A 288 -2.33 -5.61 28.98
CA ALA A 288 -3.62 -5.91 29.58
C ALA A 288 -4.13 -4.79 30.49
N GLY A 289 -3.26 -3.89 30.94
CA GLY A 289 -3.58 -2.74 31.78
C GLY A 289 -4.08 -1.53 30.99
N GLY A 290 -4.03 -1.61 29.64
CA GLY A 290 -4.46 -0.53 28.75
C GLY A 290 -3.35 0.44 28.38
N LEU A 291 -2.10 0.22 28.81
CA LEU A 291 -0.95 0.98 28.34
C LEU A 291 -0.73 0.68 26.86
N GLU A 292 -0.67 1.73 26.05
CA GLU A 292 -0.51 1.63 24.61
C GLU A 292 0.61 2.55 24.10
N VAL A 293 1.36 2.07 23.10
CA VAL A 293 2.34 2.84 22.33
C VAL A 293 2.00 2.64 20.86
N ASP A 294 1.79 3.73 20.15
CA ASP A 294 1.29 3.69 18.76
C ASP A 294 2.29 3.07 17.80
N ILE A 295 3.59 3.39 17.95
CA ILE A 295 4.66 2.79 17.15
C ILE A 295 5.84 2.40 18.02
N LEU A 296 6.29 1.15 17.86
CA LEU A 296 7.59 0.66 18.27
C LEU A 296 8.44 0.35 17.03
N LEU A 297 9.58 1.02 16.90
CA LEU A 297 10.57 0.79 15.84
C LEU A 297 11.75 0.02 16.44
N GLU A 298 11.88 -1.25 16.06
CA GLU A 298 12.98 -2.08 16.52
C GLU A 298 14.25 -1.81 15.67
N SER A 299 15.39 -1.58 16.33
CA SER A 299 16.69 -1.42 15.70
C SER A 299 17.75 -2.15 16.52
N GLY A 300 18.05 -3.39 16.14
CA GLY A 300 18.94 -4.27 16.91
C GLY A 300 18.40 -4.53 18.31
N SER A 301 19.16 -4.14 19.33
CA SER A 301 18.79 -4.29 20.76
C SER A 301 17.98 -3.12 21.30
N THR A 302 17.74 -2.06 20.51
CA THR A 302 17.00 -0.87 20.92
C THR A 302 15.63 -0.82 20.25
N ALA A 303 14.67 -0.19 20.94
CA ALA A 303 13.37 0.14 20.37
C ALA A 303 13.09 1.63 20.60
N THR A 304 12.64 2.32 19.55
CA THR A 304 12.14 3.68 19.65
C THR A 304 10.63 3.63 19.78
N ALA A 305 10.10 4.16 20.87
CA ALA A 305 8.67 4.30 21.11
C ALA A 305 8.19 5.66 20.62
N VAL A 306 7.08 5.68 19.87
CA VAL A 306 6.47 6.91 19.35
C VAL A 306 5.00 6.90 19.74
N GLU A 307 4.55 7.99 20.34
CA GLU A 307 3.16 8.29 20.67
C GLU A 307 2.64 9.36 19.71
N ILE A 308 1.46 9.16 19.13
CA ILE A 308 0.86 10.04 18.12
C ILE A 308 -0.37 10.70 18.69
N LYS A 309 -0.40 12.03 18.72
CA LYS A 309 -1.55 12.81 19.21
C LYS A 309 -1.90 13.90 18.20
N ALA A 310 -3.17 13.99 17.85
CA ALA A 310 -3.69 14.97 16.90
C ALA A 310 -3.95 16.36 17.54
N GLY A 311 -3.66 16.54 18.83
CA GLY A 311 -3.84 17.80 19.55
C GLY A 311 -2.74 18.81 19.25
N ALA A 312 -3.10 20.09 19.21
CA ALA A 312 -2.13 21.18 19.01
C ALA A 312 -1.26 21.44 20.25
N THR A 313 -1.69 21.01 21.45
CA THR A 313 -0.98 21.22 22.71
C THR A 313 -0.51 19.88 23.25
N VAL A 314 0.78 19.81 23.60
CA VAL A 314 1.34 18.63 24.28
C VAL A 314 1.06 18.73 25.78
N ALA A 315 0.25 17.82 26.32
CA ALA A 315 -0.04 17.71 27.75
C ALA A 315 0.78 16.55 28.36
N ALA A 316 1.08 16.64 29.66
CA ALA A 316 1.94 15.67 30.36
C ALA A 316 1.36 14.24 30.39
N ASP A 317 0.04 14.10 30.37
CA ASP A 317 -0.69 12.85 30.31
C ASP A 317 -0.57 12.14 28.95
N MET A 318 -0.26 12.88 27.86
CA MET A 318 -0.02 12.32 26.55
C MET A 318 1.24 11.43 26.48
N LEU A 319 2.14 11.55 27.44
CA LEU A 319 3.38 10.79 27.53
C LEU A 319 3.26 9.51 28.39
N GLY A 320 2.03 9.17 28.81
CA GLY A 320 1.80 8.00 29.68
C GLY A 320 2.32 6.69 29.11
N GLY A 321 2.17 6.48 27.80
CA GLY A 321 2.67 5.29 27.09
C GLY A 321 4.18 5.20 26.93
N LEU A 322 4.91 6.31 27.15
CA LEU A 322 6.37 6.40 26.96
C LEU A 322 7.16 6.33 28.28
N LYS A 323 6.48 6.29 29.43
CA LYS A 323 7.07 6.12 30.77
C LYS A 323 7.07 4.66 31.15
#